data_319c08aa181c126e50ed882c267ff8e6
#
_entry.id   319c08aa181c126e50ed882c267ff8e6
#
_cell.length_a   1.000
_cell.length_b   1.000
_cell.length_c   1.000
_cell.angle_alpha   90.00
_cell.angle_beta   90.00
_cell.angle_gamma   90.00
#
_symmetry.space_group_name_H-M   'P 1'
#
loop_
_entity.id
_entity.type
_entity.pdbx_description
1 polymer ?
#
loop_
_entity_poly.entity_id
_entity_poly.type
_entity_poly.pdbx_seq_one_letter_code
_entity_poly.pdbx_strand_id
1 'polypeptide(L)'
;MPYKPKKPCNYPLCPELISGGQTYCEKHRKKVNIEYKNSRTDKEEQAFYKSYRWKRLRKYKLSRDPLCEICLRGGIVKEASIVDHIKPIKNGGDLMVMDNLQSLCVSCHNRKKAKEMRI
;
A
#
# COMPACT_ATOMS: atom_id res chain seq x y z
N MET A 1 -21.63 23.53 -10.46
CA MET A 1 -20.37 22.76 -10.53
C MET A 1 -19.41 23.43 -11.47
N PRO A 2 -18.20 23.72 -11.02
CA PRO A 2 -17.22 24.27 -11.96
C PRO A 2 -16.89 23.21 -13.01
N TYR A 3 -17.15 23.57 -14.24
CA TYR A 3 -16.87 22.71 -15.39
C TYR A 3 -15.40 22.85 -15.77
N LYS A 4 -14.66 21.75 -15.73
CA LYS A 4 -13.25 21.73 -16.18
C LYS A 4 -13.22 21.47 -17.69
N PRO A 5 -12.55 22.31 -18.48
CA PRO A 5 -12.45 22.07 -19.91
C PRO A 5 -11.67 20.79 -20.20
N LYS A 6 -12.00 20.15 -21.30
CA LYS A 6 -11.25 18.97 -21.78
C LYS A 6 -9.83 19.39 -22.15
N LYS A 7 -8.88 18.50 -21.95
CA LYS A 7 -7.46 18.70 -22.28
C LYS A 7 -6.93 17.47 -23.02
N PRO A 8 -5.82 17.60 -23.75
CA PRO A 8 -5.18 16.44 -24.40
C PRO A 8 -4.64 15.46 -23.36
N CYS A 9 -4.65 14.17 -23.71
CA CYS A 9 -3.98 13.12 -22.93
C CYS A 9 -2.48 13.48 -22.78
N ASN A 10 -1.95 13.24 -21.56
CA ASN A 10 -0.53 13.56 -21.29
C ASN A 10 0.46 12.58 -21.91
N TYR A 11 -0.01 11.48 -22.50
CA TYR A 11 0.87 10.54 -23.17
C TYR A 11 1.47 11.20 -24.44
N PRO A 12 2.79 11.05 -24.69
CA PRO A 12 3.41 11.71 -25.83
C PRO A 12 2.72 11.41 -27.17
N LEU A 13 2.46 12.47 -27.95
CA LEU A 13 1.84 12.42 -29.28
C LEU A 13 0.39 11.90 -29.30
N CYS A 14 -0.28 11.83 -28.17
CA CYS A 14 -1.70 11.41 -28.11
C CYS A 14 -2.62 12.64 -28.27
N PRO A 15 -3.47 12.70 -29.34
CA PRO A 15 -4.38 13.81 -29.54
C PRO A 15 -5.71 13.67 -28.81
N GLU A 16 -5.97 12.55 -28.13
CA GLU A 16 -7.24 12.31 -27.46
C GLU A 16 -7.55 13.35 -26.40
N LEU A 17 -8.76 13.89 -26.41
CA LEU A 17 -9.24 14.81 -25.40
C LEU A 17 -9.80 14.04 -24.22
N ILE A 18 -9.39 14.43 -23.03
CA ILE A 18 -9.81 13.82 -21.77
C ILE A 18 -10.48 14.84 -20.86
N SER A 19 -11.23 14.35 -19.88
CA SER A 19 -11.78 15.18 -18.83
C SER A 19 -10.69 15.90 -18.06
N GLY A 20 -10.90 17.16 -17.67
CA GLY A 20 -9.91 17.98 -16.97
C GLY A 20 -9.41 17.42 -15.64
N GLY A 21 -10.11 16.43 -15.07
CA GLY A 21 -9.67 15.75 -13.85
C GLY A 21 -8.82 14.51 -14.10
N GLN A 22 -8.61 14.12 -15.35
CA GLN A 22 -7.84 12.93 -15.71
C GLN A 22 -6.45 13.31 -16.24
N THR A 23 -5.53 12.36 -16.26
CA THR A 23 -4.16 12.55 -16.78
C THR A 23 -4.00 11.90 -18.14
N TYR A 24 -4.62 10.74 -18.34
CA TYR A 24 -4.50 9.93 -19.56
C TYR A 24 -5.86 9.52 -20.08
N CYS A 25 -5.97 9.28 -21.40
CA CYS A 25 -7.15 8.64 -21.98
C CYS A 25 -7.20 7.17 -21.49
N GLU A 26 -8.34 6.52 -21.67
CA GLU A 26 -8.53 5.16 -21.18
C GLU A 26 -7.48 4.18 -21.70
N LYS A 27 -7.15 4.26 -23.00
CA LYS A 27 -6.14 3.43 -23.63
C LYS A 27 -4.75 3.61 -22.99
N HIS A 28 -4.32 4.85 -22.81
CA HIS A 28 -3.00 5.15 -22.27
C HIS A 28 -2.93 4.97 -20.76
N ARG A 29 -4.03 5.13 -20.05
CA ARG A 29 -4.10 4.81 -18.63
C ARG A 29 -3.80 3.32 -18.40
N LYS A 30 -4.39 2.43 -19.21
CA LYS A 30 -4.12 1.00 -19.15
C LYS A 30 -2.66 0.69 -19.48
N LYS A 31 -2.13 1.31 -20.53
CA LYS A 31 -0.74 1.13 -20.96
C LYS A 31 0.26 1.58 -19.88
N VAL A 32 0.05 2.76 -19.31
CA VAL A 32 0.90 3.30 -18.24
C VAL A 32 0.85 2.40 -17.00
N ASN A 33 -0.31 1.89 -16.63
CA ASN A 33 -0.44 0.97 -15.50
C ASN A 33 0.31 -0.33 -15.74
N ILE A 34 0.25 -0.88 -16.94
CA ILE A 34 0.99 -2.09 -17.31
C ILE A 34 2.51 -1.84 -17.27
N GLU A 35 2.97 -0.74 -17.85
CA GLU A 35 4.38 -0.33 -17.83
C GLU A 35 4.88 -0.15 -16.40
N TYR A 36 4.09 0.48 -15.54
CA TYR A 36 4.42 0.65 -14.11
C TYR A 36 4.57 -0.70 -13.41
N LYS A 37 3.62 -1.62 -13.59
CA LYS A 37 3.69 -2.97 -13.02
C LYS A 37 4.92 -3.73 -13.49
N ASN A 38 5.25 -3.62 -14.77
CA ASN A 38 6.39 -4.33 -15.36
C ASN A 38 7.73 -3.75 -14.92
N SER A 39 7.77 -2.45 -14.60
CA SER A 39 8.99 -1.78 -14.17
C SER A 39 9.24 -1.88 -12.65
N ARG A 40 8.28 -2.37 -11.87
CA ARG A 40 8.45 -2.49 -10.43
C ARG A 40 9.55 -3.48 -10.08
N THR A 41 10.37 -3.08 -9.11
CA THR A 41 11.47 -3.91 -8.61
C THR A 41 11.07 -4.76 -7.41
N ASP A 42 9.83 -4.59 -6.91
CA ASP A 42 9.33 -5.29 -5.72
C ASP A 42 8.32 -6.41 -6.05
N LYS A 43 8.43 -7.02 -7.22
CA LYS A 43 7.51 -8.07 -7.67
C LYS A 43 7.44 -9.26 -6.72
N GLU A 44 8.58 -9.69 -6.20
CA GLU A 44 8.66 -10.80 -5.26
C GLU A 44 7.94 -10.48 -3.95
N GLU A 45 8.12 -9.26 -3.44
CA GLU A 45 7.44 -8.77 -2.25
C GLU A 45 5.93 -8.71 -2.46
N GLN A 46 5.48 -8.22 -3.62
CA GLN A 46 4.07 -8.20 -3.98
C GLN A 46 3.46 -9.60 -4.08
N ALA A 47 4.18 -10.53 -4.69
CA ALA A 47 3.75 -11.93 -4.78
C ALA A 47 3.61 -12.55 -3.38
N PHE A 48 4.53 -12.25 -2.48
CA PHE A 48 4.49 -12.70 -1.09
C PHE A 48 3.21 -12.23 -0.39
N TYR A 49 2.89 -10.93 -0.47
CA TYR A 49 1.69 -10.38 0.18
C TYR A 49 0.37 -10.89 -0.42
N LYS A 50 0.40 -11.41 -1.64
CA LYS A 50 -0.76 -12.06 -2.27
C LYS A 50 -0.83 -13.55 -1.97
N SER A 51 0.20 -14.13 -1.37
CA SER A 51 0.26 -15.57 -1.10
C SER A 51 -0.76 -16.00 -0.06
N TYR A 52 -1.22 -17.25 -0.17
CA TYR A 52 -2.13 -17.86 0.79
C TYR A 52 -1.50 -17.96 2.18
N ARG A 53 -0.20 -18.26 2.24
CA ARG A 53 0.55 -18.38 3.50
C ARG A 53 0.54 -17.06 4.28
N TRP A 54 0.79 -15.94 3.60
CA TRP A 54 0.74 -14.62 4.21
C TRP A 54 -0.67 -14.29 4.71
N LYS A 55 -1.69 -14.55 3.90
CA LYS A 55 -3.09 -14.27 4.26
C LYS A 55 -3.51 -15.04 5.51
N ARG A 56 -3.09 -16.30 5.63
CA ARG A 56 -3.35 -17.11 6.83
C ARG A 56 -2.64 -16.56 8.05
N LEU A 57 -1.37 -16.23 7.93
CA LEU A 57 -0.57 -15.67 9.01
C LEU A 57 -1.14 -14.32 9.48
N ARG A 58 -1.52 -13.48 8.54
CA ARG A 58 -2.15 -12.19 8.82
C ARG A 58 -3.45 -12.36 9.60
N LYS A 59 -4.29 -13.26 9.17
CA LYS A 59 -5.56 -13.58 9.85
C LYS A 59 -5.32 -14.09 11.27
N TYR A 60 -4.34 -14.97 11.43
CA TYR A 60 -3.95 -15.50 12.74
C TYR A 60 -3.45 -14.38 13.66
N LYS A 61 -2.60 -13.50 13.17
CA LYS A 61 -2.06 -12.36 13.95
C LYS A 61 -3.19 -11.44 14.42
N LEU A 62 -4.12 -11.08 13.54
CA LEU A 62 -5.26 -10.21 13.87
C LEU A 62 -6.22 -10.88 14.85
N SER A 63 -6.35 -12.20 14.76
CA SER A 63 -7.16 -12.99 15.71
C SER A 63 -6.55 -12.99 17.11
N ARG A 64 -5.24 -13.11 17.19
CA ARG A 64 -4.49 -13.12 18.45
C ARG A 64 -4.36 -11.73 19.07
N ASP A 65 -4.05 -10.72 18.25
CA ASP A 65 -3.86 -9.34 18.67
C ASP A 65 -4.81 -8.43 17.89
N PRO A 66 -6.09 -8.35 18.28
CA PRO A 66 -7.08 -7.60 17.48
C PRO A 66 -7.01 -6.09 17.64
N LEU A 67 -6.27 -5.59 18.61
CA LEU A 67 -6.14 -4.15 18.87
C LEU A 67 -4.81 -3.61 18.32
N CYS A 68 -4.84 -2.34 17.90
CA CYS A 68 -3.63 -1.65 17.47
C CYS A 68 -2.60 -1.61 18.60
N GLU A 69 -1.45 -2.23 18.42
CA GLU A 69 -0.43 -2.35 19.47
C GLU A 69 0.19 -1.01 19.84
N ILE A 70 0.33 -0.10 18.87
CA ILE A 70 0.86 1.25 19.13
C ILE A 70 -0.13 2.09 19.93
N CYS A 71 -1.41 2.07 19.54
CA CYS A 71 -2.46 2.80 20.27
C CYS A 71 -2.58 2.25 21.70
N LEU A 72 -2.51 0.94 21.87
CA LEU A 72 -2.63 0.30 23.17
C LEU A 72 -1.48 0.69 24.10
N ARG A 73 -0.26 0.82 23.59
CA ARG A 73 0.88 1.32 24.37
C ARG A 73 0.68 2.77 24.84
N GLY A 74 -0.06 3.56 24.04
CA GLY A 74 -0.43 4.93 24.43
C GLY A 74 -1.70 5.02 25.25
N GLY A 75 -2.27 3.90 25.70
CA GLY A 75 -3.48 3.87 26.51
C GLY A 75 -4.77 4.03 25.71
N ILE A 76 -4.73 3.89 24.40
CA ILE A 76 -5.89 4.02 23.50
C ILE A 76 -6.30 2.63 23.02
N VAL A 77 -7.57 2.27 23.20
CA VAL A 77 -8.14 1.04 22.68
C VAL A 77 -8.71 1.31 21.30
N LYS A 78 -8.05 0.81 20.25
CA LYS A 78 -8.48 0.96 18.89
C LYS A 78 -8.26 -0.34 18.11
N GLU A 79 -9.25 -0.73 17.32
CA GLU A 79 -9.20 -1.94 16.51
C GLU A 79 -8.11 -1.87 15.46
N ALA A 80 -7.34 -2.95 15.31
CA ALA A 80 -6.35 -3.09 14.27
C ALA A 80 -6.99 -3.65 13.00
N SER A 81 -6.54 -3.19 11.85
CA SER A 81 -6.99 -3.69 10.55
C SER A 81 -5.83 -4.11 9.64
N ILE A 82 -4.61 -3.81 10.04
CA ILE A 82 -3.40 -4.04 9.26
C ILE A 82 -2.39 -4.82 10.08
N VAL A 83 -1.71 -5.77 9.45
CA VAL A 83 -0.54 -6.45 10.02
C VAL A 83 0.69 -5.95 9.29
N ASP A 84 1.65 -5.44 10.04
CA ASP A 84 2.88 -4.84 9.53
C ASP A 84 4.10 -5.54 10.11
N HIS A 85 5.23 -5.46 9.42
CA HIS A 85 6.51 -5.95 9.93
C HIS A 85 7.16 -4.89 10.81
N ILE A 86 7.57 -5.27 12.02
CA ILE A 86 8.25 -4.35 12.95
C ILE A 86 9.54 -3.88 12.32
N LYS A 87 10.37 -4.83 11.86
CA LYS A 87 11.55 -4.56 11.07
C LYS A 87 11.22 -4.84 9.60
N PRO A 88 11.34 -3.82 8.71
CA PRO A 88 11.01 -4.02 7.30
C PRO A 88 11.83 -5.14 6.66
N ILE A 89 11.23 -5.85 5.73
CA ILE A 89 11.89 -6.91 4.96
C ILE A 89 13.15 -6.37 4.26
N LYS A 90 13.08 -5.15 3.74
CA LYS A 90 14.19 -4.45 3.08
C LYS A 90 15.41 -4.28 3.99
N ASN A 91 15.20 -4.24 5.30
CA ASN A 91 16.25 -4.08 6.31
C ASN A 91 16.61 -5.40 6.98
N GLY A 92 16.29 -6.53 6.36
CA GLY A 92 16.59 -7.86 6.87
C GLY A 92 15.60 -8.41 7.89
N GLY A 93 14.40 -7.84 7.96
CA GLY A 93 13.35 -8.35 8.83
C GLY A 93 12.80 -9.68 8.35
N ASP A 94 12.36 -10.52 9.29
CA ASP A 94 11.78 -11.83 8.99
C ASP A 94 10.37 -11.70 8.41
N LEU A 95 10.10 -12.45 7.34
CA LEU A 95 8.82 -12.39 6.62
C LEU A 95 7.67 -13.06 7.37
N MET A 96 7.92 -14.21 7.97
CA MET A 96 6.88 -15.11 8.47
C MET A 96 6.98 -15.39 9.97
N VAL A 97 7.73 -14.59 10.70
CA VAL A 97 7.91 -14.76 12.15
C VAL A 97 6.97 -13.84 12.91
N MET A 98 6.12 -14.40 13.76
CA MET A 98 5.14 -13.65 14.57
C MET A 98 5.77 -12.54 15.39
N ASP A 99 6.98 -12.76 15.91
CA ASP A 99 7.69 -11.77 16.73
C ASP A 99 8.06 -10.51 15.96
N ASN A 100 8.12 -10.59 14.62
CA ASN A 100 8.38 -9.46 13.74
C ASN A 100 7.09 -8.84 13.17
N LEU A 101 5.93 -9.27 13.62
CA LEU A 101 4.65 -8.76 13.17
C LEU A 101 3.99 -7.92 14.26
N GLN A 102 3.28 -6.88 13.85
CA GLN A 102 2.49 -6.06 14.74
C GLN A 102 1.15 -5.72 14.12
N SER A 103 0.11 -5.66 14.95
CA SER A 103 -1.23 -5.26 14.53
C SER A 103 -1.36 -3.76 14.66
N LEU A 104 -1.79 -3.08 13.60
CA LEU A 104 -1.89 -1.62 13.56
C LEU A 104 -3.23 -1.17 13.01
N CYS A 105 -3.67 0.00 13.47
CA CYS A 105 -4.74 0.73 12.79
C CYS A 105 -4.16 1.46 11.57
N VAL A 106 -5.02 1.90 10.66
CA VAL A 106 -4.61 2.61 9.43
C VAL A 106 -3.76 3.84 9.75
N SER A 107 -4.16 4.63 10.74
CA SER A 107 -3.45 5.87 11.14
C SER A 107 -2.02 5.59 11.60
N CYS A 108 -1.83 4.59 12.47
CA CYS A 108 -0.50 4.23 12.97
C CYS A 108 0.37 3.65 11.87
N HIS A 109 -0.20 2.82 11.00
CA HIS A 109 0.51 2.28 9.85
C HIS A 109 1.01 3.38 8.91
N ASN A 110 0.14 4.35 8.60
CA ASN A 110 0.51 5.47 7.74
C ASN A 110 1.59 6.35 8.36
N ARG A 111 1.54 6.59 9.66
CA ARG A 111 2.58 7.33 10.37
C ARG A 111 3.94 6.62 10.34
N LYS A 112 3.92 5.32 10.52
CA LYS A 112 5.15 4.51 10.45
C LYS A 112 5.76 4.57 9.05
N LYS A 113 4.95 4.42 8.00
CA LYS A 113 5.39 4.55 6.61
C LYS A 113 6.01 5.93 6.33
N ALA A 114 5.37 7.00 6.80
CA ALA A 114 5.88 8.35 6.61
C ALA A 114 7.26 8.54 7.25
N LYS A 115 7.48 7.96 8.45
CA LYS A 115 8.79 8.00 9.12
C LYS A 115 9.85 7.23 8.34
N GLU A 116 9.50 6.06 7.81
CA GLU A 116 10.42 5.25 7.01
C GLU A 116 10.84 5.96 5.72
N MET A 117 9.94 6.73 5.11
CA MET A 117 10.22 7.46 3.89
C MET A 117 11.07 8.73 4.08
N ARG A 118 11.25 9.19 5.31
CA ARG A 118 12.02 10.42 5.63
C ARG A 118 13.51 10.17 5.85
N ILE A 119 13.95 8.96 5.79
CA ILE A 119 15.35 8.58 6.00
C ILE A 119 16.15 8.76 4.71
#